data_ad65b878b79c9d36fc5a1d47a6bfb7fb
#
_entry.id   ad65b878b79c9d36fc5a1d47a6bfb7fb
#
_cell.length_a   1.000
_cell.length_b   1.000
_cell.length_c   1.000
_cell.angle_alpha   90.00
_cell.angle_beta   90.00
_cell.angle_gamma   90.00
#
_symmetry.space_group_name_H-M   'P 1'
#
loop_
_entity.id
_entity.type
_entity.pdbx_description
1 polymer ?
#
loop_
_entity_poly.entity_id
_entity_poly.type
_entity_poly.pdbx_seq_one_letter_code
_entity_poly.pdbx_strand_id
1 'polypeptide(L)'
;MLKILNVLVVLLFVASSAVAQSDSLAVAVTSESVMTKQEADSLYDKGLYAEAAKAYEDIISNNGVSADLYYNLGNAYYKLDDLARSILNYERALLLDQGDEDVRSNLALARGKTTDKVTPPSEMFFVSWWRDFANMVSVDTWAVVAVVSFVLMLLGIAVYLFMEQIVARKIGFYGAVLFLLFTVVFNLAAMFQRDSIMNRTTAVIMQPVVSVKSSPNDAGTDLFLIHTGSKVEILDDTMSDWTKIKLEEGKEGWVQTGVMEVI
;
A
#
# COMPACT_ATOMS: atom_id res chain seq x y z
N MET A 1 -11.58 9.10 44.39
CA MET A 1 -12.17 9.62 43.15
C MET A 1 -11.37 10.75 42.52
N LEU A 2 -11.02 11.83 43.23
CA LEU A 2 -10.31 12.98 42.62
C LEU A 2 -8.93 12.66 42.00
N LYS A 3 -8.17 11.71 42.57
CA LYS A 3 -6.85 11.33 42.05
C LYS A 3 -6.90 10.54 40.73
N ILE A 4 -7.98 9.82 40.48
CA ILE A 4 -8.17 9.04 39.24
C ILE A 4 -8.62 9.97 38.10
N LEU A 5 -9.43 10.98 38.41
CA LEU A 5 -9.84 12.00 37.44
C LEU A 5 -8.66 12.82 36.93
N ASN A 6 -7.69 13.15 37.79
CA ASN A 6 -6.47 13.89 37.40
C ASN A 6 -5.55 13.06 36.48
N VAL A 7 -5.44 11.74 36.66
CA VAL A 7 -4.64 10.88 35.77
C VAL A 7 -5.32 10.73 34.41
N LEU A 8 -6.65 10.63 34.36
CA LEU A 8 -7.39 10.57 33.10
C LEU A 8 -7.31 11.87 32.29
N VAL A 9 -7.34 13.03 32.98
CA VAL A 9 -7.19 14.35 32.34
C VAL A 9 -5.78 14.55 31.80
N VAL A 10 -4.74 14.05 32.47
CA VAL A 10 -3.34 14.14 32.00
C VAL A 10 -3.13 13.23 30.78
N LEU A 11 -3.72 12.03 30.73
CA LEU A 11 -3.67 11.15 29.57
C LEU A 11 -4.40 11.71 28.34
N LEU A 12 -5.52 12.40 28.54
CA LEU A 12 -6.27 13.09 27.48
C LEU A 12 -5.52 14.34 26.97
N PHE A 13 -4.78 15.03 27.82
CA PHE A 13 -3.99 16.20 27.42
C PHE A 13 -2.72 15.84 26.65
N VAL A 14 -2.11 14.69 26.91
CA VAL A 14 -0.95 14.19 26.15
C VAL A 14 -1.36 13.73 24.75
N ALA A 15 -2.57 13.17 24.59
CA ALA A 15 -3.11 12.78 23.27
C ALA A 15 -3.48 14.00 22.39
N SER A 16 -3.89 15.12 22.98
CA SER A 16 -4.28 16.33 22.21
C SER A 16 -3.12 17.22 21.81
N SER A 17 -1.94 17.09 22.41
CA SER A 17 -0.75 17.88 22.06
C SER A 17 0.08 17.28 20.91
N ALA A 18 -0.22 16.06 20.47
CA ALA A 18 0.47 15.42 19.34
C ALA A 18 -0.11 15.80 17.95
N VAL A 19 -1.26 16.48 17.91
CA VAL A 19 -1.94 16.84 16.65
C VAL A 19 -1.74 18.32 16.25
N ALA A 20 -1.11 19.14 17.08
CA ALA A 20 -1.06 20.58 16.87
C ALA A 20 0.36 21.12 16.65
N GLN A 21 1.14 20.54 15.74
CA GLN A 21 2.39 21.18 15.29
C GLN A 21 2.82 20.75 13.89
N SER A 22 2.04 21.15 12.90
CA SER A 22 2.50 21.18 11.51
C SER A 22 1.92 22.39 10.77
N ASP A 23 2.08 23.59 11.33
CA ASP A 23 1.82 24.81 10.55
C ASP A 23 2.93 25.82 10.78
N SER A 24 3.41 26.35 9.64
CA SER A 24 4.24 27.53 9.45
C SER A 24 5.76 27.35 9.54
N LEU A 25 6.35 27.05 8.40
CA LEU A 25 7.50 27.80 7.87
C LEU A 25 7.37 27.89 6.35
N ALA A 26 6.56 28.83 5.91
CA ALA A 26 6.56 29.26 4.52
C ALA A 26 7.85 30.04 4.26
N VAL A 27 8.88 29.36 3.80
CA VAL A 27 10.01 30.00 3.14
C VAL A 27 9.56 30.29 1.71
N ALA A 28 9.44 31.60 1.40
CA ALA A 28 9.25 32.07 0.05
C ALA A 28 10.49 31.73 -0.79
N VAL A 29 10.48 30.56 -1.43
CA VAL A 29 11.36 30.23 -2.55
C VAL A 29 10.59 30.60 -3.81
N THR A 30 11.21 31.36 -4.69
CA THR A 30 10.71 31.74 -6.02
C THR A 30 10.20 30.50 -6.73
N SER A 31 8.88 30.34 -6.75
CA SER A 31 8.20 29.18 -7.28
C SER A 31 8.10 29.31 -8.80
N GLU A 32 8.81 28.50 -9.55
CA GLU A 32 8.14 27.83 -10.64
C GLU A 32 6.87 27.21 -10.04
N SER A 33 5.71 27.62 -10.51
CA SER A 33 4.42 27.21 -9.92
C SER A 33 4.31 25.69 -10.02
N VAL A 34 4.64 25.00 -8.94
CA VAL A 34 4.39 23.56 -8.85
C VAL A 34 2.89 23.36 -9.03
N MET A 35 2.52 22.65 -10.09
CA MET A 35 1.14 22.40 -10.44
C MET A 35 0.42 21.71 -9.27
N THR A 36 -0.74 22.19 -8.91
CA THR A 36 -1.52 21.62 -7.81
C THR A 36 -2.30 20.39 -8.28
N LYS A 37 -2.69 19.49 -7.34
CA LYS A 37 -3.55 18.35 -7.67
C LYS A 37 -4.84 18.78 -8.36
N GLN A 38 -5.47 19.89 -7.91
CA GLN A 38 -6.70 20.40 -8.52
C GLN A 38 -6.52 20.83 -9.99
N GLU A 39 -5.36 21.38 -10.33
CA GLU A 39 -5.06 21.74 -11.73
C GLU A 39 -4.87 20.48 -12.58
N ALA A 40 -4.18 19.45 -12.06
CA ALA A 40 -4.04 18.17 -12.73
C ALA A 40 -5.40 17.46 -12.92
N ASP A 41 -6.25 17.45 -11.89
CA ASP A 41 -7.62 16.92 -11.96
C ASP A 41 -8.44 17.67 -13.02
N SER A 42 -8.30 19.01 -13.11
CA SER A 42 -8.98 19.83 -14.14
C SER A 42 -8.51 19.51 -15.57
N LEU A 43 -7.23 19.16 -15.77
CA LEU A 43 -6.74 18.70 -17.07
C LEU A 43 -7.35 17.36 -17.45
N TYR A 44 -7.43 16.43 -16.47
CA TYR A 44 -8.07 15.12 -16.67
C TYR A 44 -9.55 15.27 -17.07
N ASP A 45 -10.31 16.11 -16.37
CA ASP A 45 -11.73 16.36 -16.64
C ASP A 45 -11.97 16.98 -18.03
N LYS A 46 -11.02 17.77 -18.53
CA LYS A 46 -11.04 18.33 -19.89
C LYS A 46 -10.64 17.31 -20.98
N GLY A 47 -10.27 16.08 -20.61
CA GLY A 47 -9.82 15.05 -21.54
C GLY A 47 -8.36 15.21 -22.00
N LEU A 48 -7.60 16.12 -21.39
CA LEU A 48 -6.18 16.37 -21.67
C LEU A 48 -5.32 15.37 -20.85
N TYR A 49 -5.48 14.07 -21.16
CA TYR A 49 -4.94 13.00 -20.33
C TYR A 49 -3.40 12.95 -20.31
N ALA A 50 -2.74 13.34 -21.41
CA ALA A 50 -1.28 13.36 -21.47
C ALA A 50 -0.69 14.47 -20.57
N GLU A 51 -1.32 15.65 -20.60
CA GLU A 51 -0.95 16.79 -19.76
C GLU A 51 -1.27 16.49 -18.28
N ALA A 52 -2.41 15.87 -18.01
CA ALA A 52 -2.78 15.43 -16.66
C ALA A 52 -1.78 14.41 -16.10
N ALA A 53 -1.38 13.40 -16.89
CA ALA A 53 -0.39 12.40 -16.48
C ALA A 53 0.94 13.09 -16.12
N LYS A 54 1.44 13.97 -16.97
CA LYS A 54 2.66 14.73 -16.69
C LYS A 54 2.54 15.57 -15.41
N ALA A 55 1.39 16.24 -15.23
CA ALA A 55 1.14 17.04 -14.05
C ALA A 55 1.16 16.19 -12.75
N TYR A 56 0.52 15.01 -12.76
CA TYR A 56 0.59 14.08 -11.62
C TYR A 56 2.02 13.58 -11.36
N GLU A 57 2.78 13.25 -12.40
CA GLU A 57 4.21 12.85 -12.26
C GLU A 57 5.05 13.97 -11.64
N ASP A 58 4.86 15.22 -12.10
CA ASP A 58 5.55 16.38 -11.55
C ASP A 58 5.19 16.60 -10.06
N ILE A 59 3.92 16.43 -9.69
CA ILE A 59 3.48 16.51 -8.29
C ILE A 59 4.12 15.40 -7.45
N ILE A 60 4.11 14.16 -7.92
CA ILE A 60 4.70 13.01 -7.23
C ILE A 60 6.19 13.22 -6.99
N SER A 61 6.91 13.76 -7.99
CA SER A 61 8.36 13.97 -7.89
C SER A 61 8.74 15.11 -6.93
N ASN A 62 7.90 16.15 -6.82
CA ASN A 62 8.20 17.35 -6.03
C ASN A 62 7.57 17.35 -4.64
N ASN A 63 6.35 16.82 -4.49
CA ASN A 63 5.56 16.93 -3.26
C ASN A 63 5.42 15.61 -2.51
N GLY A 64 5.91 14.50 -3.08
CA GLY A 64 5.79 13.17 -2.52
C GLY A 64 4.59 12.37 -3.04
N VAL A 65 4.47 11.15 -2.56
CA VAL A 65 3.53 10.15 -3.06
C VAL A 65 2.27 10.07 -2.20
N SER A 66 1.12 9.79 -2.84
CA SER A 66 -0.11 9.38 -2.16
C SER A 66 -0.86 8.34 -3.00
N ALA A 67 -1.74 7.56 -2.37
CA ALA A 67 -2.58 6.60 -3.07
C ALA A 67 -3.44 7.27 -4.15
N ASP A 68 -4.07 8.41 -3.82
CA ASP A 68 -4.89 9.20 -4.74
C ASP A 68 -4.12 9.70 -5.96
N LEU A 69 -2.87 10.16 -5.79
CA LEU A 69 -2.05 10.64 -6.90
C LEU A 69 -1.70 9.51 -7.86
N TYR A 70 -1.29 8.35 -7.33
CA TYR A 70 -1.03 7.18 -8.16
C TYR A 70 -2.31 6.65 -8.83
N TYR A 71 -3.45 6.66 -8.14
CA TYR A 71 -4.73 6.28 -8.72
C TYR A 71 -5.11 7.17 -9.91
N ASN A 72 -5.04 8.50 -9.75
CA ASN A 72 -5.37 9.45 -10.81
C ASN A 72 -4.38 9.37 -11.99
N LEU A 73 -3.09 9.17 -11.70
CA LEU A 73 -2.07 8.92 -12.73
C LEU A 73 -2.36 7.62 -13.49
N GLY A 74 -2.72 6.55 -12.78
CA GLY A 74 -3.16 5.29 -13.37
C GLY A 74 -4.37 5.44 -14.28
N ASN A 75 -5.38 6.24 -13.86
CA ASN A 75 -6.54 6.59 -14.68
C ASN A 75 -6.15 7.37 -15.95
N ALA A 76 -5.23 8.34 -15.84
CA ALA A 76 -4.76 9.10 -16.99
C ALA A 76 -4.07 8.20 -18.02
N TYR A 77 -3.17 7.29 -17.58
CA TYR A 77 -2.53 6.32 -18.46
C TYR A 77 -3.51 5.30 -19.05
N TYR A 78 -4.52 4.88 -18.30
CA TYR A 78 -5.58 4.01 -18.83
C TYR A 78 -6.34 4.67 -19.97
N LYS A 79 -6.63 5.98 -19.89
CA LYS A 79 -7.26 6.76 -20.97
C LYS A 79 -6.37 6.94 -22.19
N LEU A 80 -5.04 6.90 -21.98
CA LEU A 80 -4.04 6.95 -23.06
C LEU A 80 -3.75 5.56 -23.68
N ASP A 81 -4.42 4.50 -23.20
CA ASP A 81 -4.20 3.08 -23.57
C ASP A 81 -2.78 2.58 -23.24
N ASP A 82 -2.07 3.27 -22.35
CA ASP A 82 -0.80 2.81 -21.78
C ASP A 82 -1.06 1.89 -20.57
N LEU A 83 -1.34 0.62 -20.88
CA LEU A 83 -1.74 -0.36 -19.88
C LEU A 83 -0.64 -0.65 -18.86
N ALA A 84 0.65 -0.65 -19.29
CA ALA A 84 1.76 -0.94 -18.38
C ALA A 84 1.88 0.13 -17.30
N ARG A 85 1.91 1.41 -17.68
CA ARG A 85 1.98 2.52 -16.72
C ARG A 85 0.69 2.63 -15.89
N SER A 86 -0.46 2.33 -16.47
CA SER A 86 -1.73 2.30 -15.74
C SER A 86 -1.69 1.24 -14.63
N ILE A 87 -1.32 0.00 -14.95
CA ILE A 87 -1.20 -1.11 -13.99
C ILE A 87 -0.16 -0.78 -12.92
N LEU A 88 1.01 -0.28 -13.31
CA LEU A 88 2.07 0.10 -12.36
C LEU A 88 1.57 1.11 -11.33
N ASN A 89 0.86 2.14 -11.76
CA ASN A 89 0.38 3.19 -10.87
C ASN A 89 -0.80 2.72 -10.00
N TYR A 90 -1.70 1.87 -10.51
CA TYR A 90 -2.72 1.24 -9.67
C TYR A 90 -2.11 0.29 -8.62
N GLU A 91 -1.07 -0.46 -8.96
CA GLU A 91 -0.36 -1.30 -7.98
C GLU A 91 0.32 -0.44 -6.90
N ARG A 92 0.95 0.68 -7.28
CA ARG A 92 1.52 1.64 -6.34
C ARG A 92 0.46 2.30 -5.45
N ALA A 93 -0.72 2.61 -5.99
CA ALA A 93 -1.85 3.10 -5.21
C ALA A 93 -2.29 2.07 -4.16
N LEU A 94 -2.47 0.81 -4.57
CA LEU A 94 -2.84 -0.29 -3.67
C LEU A 94 -1.75 -0.63 -2.65
N LEU A 95 -0.48 -0.36 -2.96
CA LEU A 95 0.59 -0.53 -1.98
C LEU A 95 0.43 0.45 -0.81
N LEU A 96 -0.05 1.67 -1.08
CA LEU A 96 -0.27 2.72 -0.08
C LEU A 96 -1.64 2.61 0.62
N ASP A 97 -2.69 2.27 -0.14
CA ASP A 97 -4.03 2.00 0.39
C ASP A 97 -4.61 0.71 -0.20
N GLN A 98 -4.37 -0.37 0.52
CA GLN A 98 -4.80 -1.70 0.09
C GLN A 98 -6.31 -1.92 0.20
N GLY A 99 -7.02 -1.06 0.94
CA GLY A 99 -8.46 -1.11 1.14
C GLY A 99 -9.29 -0.51 -0.01
N ASP A 100 -8.66 0.23 -0.93
CA ASP A 100 -9.37 0.96 -1.98
C ASP A 100 -9.96 0.03 -3.05
N GLU A 101 -11.29 -0.08 -3.07
CA GLU A 101 -12.02 -0.93 -4.01
C GLU A 101 -12.09 -0.33 -5.41
N ASP A 102 -12.05 0.99 -5.56
CA ASP A 102 -12.07 1.66 -6.86
C ASP A 102 -10.76 1.38 -7.61
N VAL A 103 -9.64 1.49 -6.90
CA VAL A 103 -8.32 1.13 -7.45
C VAL A 103 -8.27 -0.33 -7.86
N ARG A 104 -8.76 -1.26 -7.02
CA ARG A 104 -8.82 -2.70 -7.35
C ARG A 104 -9.65 -2.97 -8.59
N SER A 105 -10.80 -2.33 -8.70
CA SER A 105 -11.70 -2.49 -9.85
C SER A 105 -11.05 -1.99 -11.14
N ASN A 106 -10.41 -0.82 -11.11
CA ASN A 106 -9.73 -0.25 -12.27
C ASN A 106 -8.49 -1.07 -12.65
N LEU A 107 -7.72 -1.56 -11.67
CA LEU A 107 -6.62 -2.49 -11.92
C LEU A 107 -7.11 -3.78 -12.60
N ALA A 108 -8.21 -4.35 -12.13
CA ALA A 108 -8.79 -5.55 -12.75
C ALA A 108 -9.23 -5.29 -14.20
N LEU A 109 -9.81 -4.11 -14.49
CA LEU A 109 -10.15 -3.68 -15.85
C LEU A 109 -8.91 -3.55 -16.74
N ALA A 110 -7.84 -2.91 -16.23
CA ALA A 110 -6.59 -2.75 -16.96
C ALA A 110 -5.93 -4.11 -17.26
N ARG A 111 -5.80 -4.98 -16.25
CA ARG A 111 -5.29 -6.36 -16.40
C ARG A 111 -6.16 -7.21 -17.34
N GLY A 112 -7.47 -6.95 -17.37
CA GLY A 112 -8.40 -7.60 -18.30
C GLY A 112 -8.08 -7.33 -19.78
N LYS A 113 -7.38 -6.22 -20.09
CA LYS A 113 -6.96 -5.83 -21.44
C LYS A 113 -5.56 -6.36 -21.81
N THR A 114 -4.74 -6.81 -20.86
CA THR A 114 -3.40 -7.35 -21.17
C THR A 114 -3.47 -8.68 -21.88
N THR A 115 -2.40 -8.99 -22.62
CA THR A 115 -2.30 -10.24 -23.39
C THR A 115 -2.17 -11.45 -22.47
N ASP A 116 -1.35 -11.33 -21.42
CA ASP A 116 -1.11 -12.42 -20.49
C ASP A 116 -2.26 -12.50 -19.47
N LYS A 117 -2.95 -13.62 -19.46
CA LYS A 117 -4.00 -13.91 -18.49
C LYS A 117 -3.38 -14.64 -17.31
N VAL A 118 -3.23 -13.95 -16.20
CA VAL A 118 -2.66 -14.53 -15.00
C VAL A 118 -3.76 -15.23 -14.21
N THR A 119 -3.59 -16.53 -13.98
CA THR A 119 -4.38 -17.29 -13.03
C THR A 119 -3.62 -17.32 -11.71
N PRO A 120 -4.11 -16.66 -10.64
CA PRO A 120 -3.42 -16.70 -9.37
C PRO A 120 -3.27 -18.14 -8.89
N PRO A 121 -2.13 -18.50 -8.28
CA PRO A 121 -1.93 -19.85 -7.74
C PRO A 121 -3.00 -20.14 -6.68
N SER A 122 -3.40 -21.42 -6.59
CA SER A 122 -4.32 -21.83 -5.53
C SER A 122 -3.61 -21.75 -4.18
N GLU A 123 -3.90 -20.73 -3.42
CA GLU A 123 -3.40 -20.59 -2.05
C GLU A 123 -4.29 -21.34 -1.06
N MET A 124 -3.72 -21.72 0.10
CA MET A 124 -4.52 -22.29 1.17
C MET A 124 -5.49 -21.21 1.69
N PHE A 125 -6.76 -21.59 1.89
CA PHE A 125 -7.85 -20.65 2.22
C PHE A 125 -7.56 -19.74 3.44
N PHE A 126 -6.81 -20.21 4.43
CA PHE A 126 -6.50 -19.42 5.62
C PHE A 126 -5.43 -18.33 5.33
N VAL A 127 -4.55 -18.54 4.32
CA VAL A 127 -3.57 -17.54 3.89
C VAL A 127 -4.27 -16.41 3.14
N SER A 128 -5.15 -16.76 2.20
CA SER A 128 -5.95 -15.77 1.48
C SER A 128 -6.86 -14.99 2.43
N TRP A 129 -7.55 -15.69 3.36
CA TRP A 129 -8.40 -15.05 4.35
C TRP A 129 -7.63 -14.06 5.25
N TRP A 130 -6.41 -14.44 5.72
CA TRP A 130 -5.58 -13.52 6.52
C TRP A 130 -5.14 -12.30 5.72
N ARG A 131 -4.72 -12.52 4.46
CA ARG A 131 -4.34 -11.43 3.55
C ARG A 131 -5.51 -10.49 3.29
N ASP A 132 -6.69 -11.03 2.97
CA ASP A 132 -7.88 -10.24 2.71
C ASP A 132 -8.30 -9.45 3.96
N PHE A 133 -8.25 -10.07 5.15
CA PHE A 133 -8.48 -9.39 6.42
C PHE A 133 -7.47 -8.26 6.66
N ALA A 134 -6.17 -8.53 6.51
CA ALA A 134 -5.14 -7.51 6.71
C ALA A 134 -5.28 -6.35 5.72
N ASN A 135 -5.75 -6.62 4.50
CA ASN A 135 -5.92 -5.64 3.42
C ASN A 135 -7.29 -4.95 3.40
N MET A 136 -8.12 -5.13 4.45
CA MET A 136 -9.44 -4.46 4.53
C MET A 136 -9.32 -2.94 4.71
N VAL A 137 -8.28 -2.50 5.40
CA VAL A 137 -8.04 -1.07 5.69
C VAL A 137 -6.54 -0.77 5.59
N SER A 138 -6.19 0.51 5.52
CA SER A 138 -4.80 0.97 5.43
C SER A 138 -3.97 0.66 6.70
N VAL A 139 -2.64 0.64 6.55
CA VAL A 139 -1.68 0.45 7.66
C VAL A 139 -1.93 1.44 8.80
N ASP A 140 -2.19 2.70 8.46
CA ASP A 140 -2.44 3.76 9.44
C ASP A 140 -3.70 3.50 10.25
N THR A 141 -4.77 3.01 9.59
CA THR A 141 -6.01 2.63 10.25
C THR A 141 -5.78 1.47 11.23
N TRP A 142 -5.03 0.43 10.82
CA TRP A 142 -4.66 -0.65 11.73
C TRP A 142 -3.87 -0.17 12.94
N ALA A 143 -2.91 0.75 12.72
CA ALA A 143 -2.12 1.33 13.81
C ALA A 143 -3.00 2.10 14.80
N VAL A 144 -3.91 2.94 14.33
CA VAL A 144 -4.85 3.69 15.17
C VAL A 144 -5.74 2.76 15.97
N VAL A 145 -6.36 1.76 15.34
CA VAL A 145 -7.24 0.78 16.01
C VAL A 145 -6.48 -0.05 17.04
N ALA A 146 -5.21 -0.40 16.75
CA ALA A 146 -4.35 -1.09 17.71
C ALA A 146 -4.08 -0.24 18.97
N VAL A 147 -3.77 1.05 18.78
CA VAL A 147 -3.56 2.00 19.90
C VAL A 147 -4.85 2.17 20.72
N VAL A 148 -6.00 2.34 20.05
CA VAL A 148 -7.31 2.44 20.74
C VAL A 148 -7.60 1.17 21.56
N SER A 149 -7.38 -0.01 20.96
CA SER A 149 -7.56 -1.29 21.66
C SER A 149 -6.62 -1.42 22.86
N PHE A 150 -5.38 -0.97 22.74
CA PHE A 150 -4.43 -0.95 23.85
C PHE A 150 -4.90 -0.05 25.01
N VAL A 151 -5.41 1.15 24.70
CA VAL A 151 -5.97 2.05 25.72
C VAL A 151 -7.17 1.43 26.42
N LEU A 152 -8.08 0.78 25.66
CA LEU A 152 -9.24 0.08 26.21
C LEU A 152 -8.82 -1.11 27.10
N MET A 153 -7.77 -1.81 26.74
CA MET A 153 -7.14 -2.85 27.58
C MET A 153 -6.69 -2.27 28.94
N LEU A 154 -5.96 -1.14 28.92
CA LEU A 154 -5.52 -0.48 30.16
C LEU A 154 -6.69 -0.03 31.02
N LEU A 155 -7.77 0.50 30.41
CA LEU A 155 -9.00 0.85 31.12
C LEU A 155 -9.65 -0.39 31.76
N GLY A 156 -9.69 -1.52 31.05
CA GLY A 156 -10.18 -2.81 31.59
C GLY A 156 -9.38 -3.25 32.80
N ILE A 157 -8.04 -3.15 32.75
CA ILE A 157 -7.15 -3.44 33.89
C ILE A 157 -7.43 -2.49 35.06
N ALA A 158 -7.61 -1.18 34.79
CA ALA A 158 -7.94 -0.21 35.83
C ALA A 158 -9.28 -0.54 36.50
N VAL A 159 -10.31 -0.89 35.74
CA VAL A 159 -11.60 -1.35 36.29
C VAL A 159 -11.41 -2.60 37.14
N TYR A 160 -10.63 -3.58 36.68
CA TYR A 160 -10.35 -4.80 37.46
C TYR A 160 -9.65 -4.51 38.80
N LEU A 161 -8.71 -3.57 38.84
CA LEU A 161 -7.92 -3.27 40.04
C LEU A 161 -8.64 -2.34 41.01
N PHE A 162 -9.41 -1.36 40.54
CA PHE A 162 -9.94 -0.27 41.36
C PHE A 162 -11.43 -0.41 41.73
N MET A 163 -12.18 -1.31 41.03
CA MET A 163 -13.60 -1.50 41.37
C MET A 163 -13.76 -2.57 42.43
N GLU A 164 -14.65 -2.31 43.43
CA GLU A 164 -14.92 -3.25 44.50
C GLU A 164 -15.98 -4.29 44.11
N GLN A 165 -16.89 -3.92 43.19
CA GLN A 165 -17.97 -4.80 42.74
C GLN A 165 -17.44 -5.99 41.94
N ILE A 166 -17.79 -7.19 42.31
CA ILE A 166 -17.37 -8.45 41.69
C ILE A 166 -17.71 -8.48 40.17
N VAL A 167 -18.92 -8.02 39.83
CA VAL A 167 -19.38 -8.01 38.43
C VAL A 167 -18.49 -7.06 37.57
N ALA A 168 -18.24 -5.84 38.07
CA ALA A 168 -17.40 -4.88 37.40
C ALA A 168 -15.94 -5.41 37.22
N ARG A 169 -15.38 -6.07 38.21
CA ARG A 169 -14.07 -6.71 38.14
C ARG A 169 -14.02 -7.80 37.07
N LYS A 170 -15.05 -8.65 36.99
CA LYS A 170 -15.13 -9.68 35.93
C LYS A 170 -15.18 -9.05 34.55
N ILE A 171 -16.03 -8.01 34.35
CA ILE A 171 -16.12 -7.28 33.08
C ILE A 171 -14.76 -6.65 32.71
N GLY A 172 -14.10 -5.99 33.68
CA GLY A 172 -12.77 -5.40 33.50
C GLY A 172 -11.72 -6.42 33.08
N PHE A 173 -11.70 -7.60 33.72
CA PHE A 173 -10.76 -8.68 33.41
C PHE A 173 -10.99 -9.25 31.99
N TYR A 174 -12.21 -9.69 31.69
CA TYR A 174 -12.52 -10.25 30.36
C TYR A 174 -12.39 -9.22 29.26
N GLY A 175 -12.78 -7.95 29.51
CA GLY A 175 -12.57 -6.86 28.59
C GLY A 175 -11.09 -6.60 28.31
N ALA A 176 -10.26 -6.58 29.35
CA ALA A 176 -8.80 -6.42 29.20
C ALA A 176 -8.18 -7.55 28.36
N VAL A 177 -8.56 -8.80 28.62
CA VAL A 177 -8.07 -9.96 27.84
C VAL A 177 -8.52 -9.87 26.38
N LEU A 178 -9.78 -9.49 26.11
CA LEU A 178 -10.30 -9.33 24.76
C LEU A 178 -9.55 -8.22 23.98
N PHE A 179 -9.40 -7.05 24.61
CA PHE A 179 -8.67 -5.94 23.97
C PHE A 179 -7.17 -6.19 23.82
N LEU A 180 -6.56 -6.98 24.70
CA LEU A 180 -5.19 -7.47 24.50
C LEU A 180 -5.10 -8.31 23.21
N LEU A 181 -6.04 -9.25 23.02
CA LEU A 181 -6.09 -10.07 21.81
C LEU A 181 -6.23 -9.18 20.55
N PHE A 182 -7.16 -8.22 20.58
CA PHE A 182 -7.35 -7.28 19.46
C PHE A 182 -6.09 -6.45 19.20
N THR A 183 -5.43 -5.95 20.23
CA THR A 183 -4.17 -5.23 20.10
C THR A 183 -3.12 -6.07 19.37
N VAL A 184 -2.96 -7.33 19.73
CA VAL A 184 -2.00 -8.24 19.07
C VAL A 184 -2.39 -8.47 17.61
N VAL A 185 -3.66 -8.80 17.32
CA VAL A 185 -4.14 -9.07 15.96
C VAL A 185 -3.97 -7.86 15.04
N PHE A 186 -4.34 -6.67 15.51
CA PHE A 186 -4.24 -5.45 14.70
C PHE A 186 -2.79 -5.02 14.47
N ASN A 187 -1.89 -5.22 15.45
CA ASN A 187 -0.46 -5.02 15.24
C ASN A 187 0.12 -6.01 14.23
N LEU A 188 -0.28 -7.28 14.26
CA LEU A 188 0.16 -8.27 13.27
C LEU A 188 -0.33 -7.91 11.86
N ALA A 189 -1.57 -7.42 11.71
CA ALA A 189 -2.09 -6.95 10.42
C ALA A 189 -1.30 -5.72 9.91
N ALA A 190 -1.04 -4.74 10.77
CA ALA A 190 -0.23 -3.56 10.43
C ALA A 190 1.21 -3.95 10.02
N MET A 191 1.83 -4.88 10.74
CA MET A 191 3.18 -5.36 10.41
C MET A 191 3.21 -6.09 9.07
N PHE A 192 2.23 -6.92 8.79
CA PHE A 192 2.12 -7.65 7.52
C PHE A 192 2.03 -6.70 6.33
N GLN A 193 1.18 -5.66 6.42
CA GLN A 193 1.08 -4.64 5.36
C GLN A 193 2.35 -3.80 5.23
N ARG A 194 2.94 -3.37 6.37
CA ARG A 194 4.18 -2.59 6.35
C ARG A 194 5.30 -3.34 5.65
N ASP A 195 5.41 -4.65 5.86
CA ASP A 195 6.43 -5.49 5.23
C ASP A 195 6.26 -5.48 3.69
N SER A 196 5.04 -5.55 3.18
CA SER A 196 4.74 -5.42 1.74
C SER A 196 5.15 -4.07 1.16
N ILE A 197 5.06 -2.97 1.93
CA ILE A 197 5.45 -1.63 1.49
C ILE A 197 6.98 -1.47 1.49
N MET A 198 7.65 -2.03 2.49
CA MET A 198 9.10 -1.84 2.67
C MET A 198 9.93 -2.77 1.78
N ASN A 199 9.46 -3.99 1.57
CA ASN A 199 10.13 -5.00 0.75
C ASN A 199 9.52 -5.03 -0.65
N ARG A 200 9.91 -4.08 -1.49
CA ARG A 200 9.45 -3.96 -2.89
C ARG A 200 10.08 -5.06 -3.74
N THR A 201 9.46 -6.21 -3.76
CA THR A 201 9.92 -7.39 -4.53
C THR A 201 9.11 -7.65 -5.78
N THR A 202 8.29 -6.69 -6.22
CA THR A 202 7.44 -6.84 -7.40
C THR A 202 7.67 -5.73 -8.42
N ALA A 203 7.52 -6.07 -9.70
CA ALA A 203 7.67 -5.14 -10.81
C ALA A 203 6.61 -5.40 -11.89
N VAL A 204 6.43 -4.41 -12.77
CA VAL A 204 5.57 -4.51 -13.96
C VAL A 204 6.44 -4.45 -15.21
N ILE A 205 6.18 -5.33 -16.18
CA ILE A 205 6.86 -5.35 -17.48
C ILE A 205 6.36 -4.18 -18.32
N MET A 206 7.33 -3.36 -18.78
CA MET A 206 7.05 -2.12 -19.50
C MET A 206 7.17 -2.30 -21.02
N GLN A 207 7.96 -3.28 -21.49
CA GLN A 207 8.16 -3.54 -22.91
C GLN A 207 7.05 -4.41 -23.49
N PRO A 208 6.70 -4.24 -24.80
CA PRO A 208 5.62 -4.97 -25.44
C PRO A 208 5.75 -6.48 -25.38
N VAL A 209 6.97 -7.00 -25.60
CA VAL A 209 7.29 -8.44 -25.53
C VAL A 209 8.69 -8.60 -24.96
N VAL A 210 8.84 -9.44 -23.97
CA VAL A 210 10.12 -9.76 -23.32
C VAL A 210 10.31 -11.28 -23.32
N SER A 211 11.49 -11.73 -23.80
CA SER A 211 11.88 -13.14 -23.70
C SER A 211 12.51 -13.40 -22.34
N VAL A 212 11.93 -14.36 -21.60
CA VAL A 212 12.47 -14.85 -20.34
C VAL A 212 13.46 -15.97 -20.61
N LYS A 213 14.69 -15.82 -20.11
CA LYS A 213 15.81 -16.72 -20.41
C LYS A 213 16.13 -17.66 -19.25
N SER A 214 16.78 -18.79 -19.59
CA SER A 214 17.21 -19.79 -18.62
C SER A 214 18.44 -19.38 -17.80
N SER A 215 19.21 -18.41 -18.30
CA SER A 215 20.45 -17.91 -17.67
C SER A 215 20.63 -16.42 -17.93
N PRO A 216 21.37 -15.68 -17.07
CA PRO A 216 21.54 -14.22 -17.16
C PRO A 216 22.56 -13.83 -18.26
N ASN A 217 22.28 -14.18 -19.50
CA ASN A 217 23.07 -13.80 -20.68
C ASN A 217 22.22 -13.90 -21.96
N ASP A 218 22.66 -13.19 -23.02
CA ASP A 218 21.94 -13.15 -24.29
C ASP A 218 21.88 -14.52 -25.02
N ALA A 219 22.87 -15.41 -24.77
CA ALA A 219 22.94 -16.74 -25.35
C ALA A 219 22.08 -17.78 -24.60
N GLY A 220 21.45 -17.39 -23.48
CA GLY A 220 20.53 -18.23 -22.70
C GLY A 220 19.34 -18.67 -23.55
N THR A 221 18.87 -19.91 -23.34
CA THR A 221 17.68 -20.43 -24.01
C THR A 221 16.44 -19.65 -23.60
N ASP A 222 15.62 -19.26 -24.57
CA ASP A 222 14.31 -18.65 -24.31
C ASP A 222 13.35 -19.68 -23.71
N LEU A 223 12.86 -19.41 -22.51
CA LEU A 223 11.94 -20.29 -21.81
C LEU A 223 10.47 -20.02 -22.19
N PHE A 224 10.10 -18.75 -22.16
CA PHE A 224 8.78 -18.26 -22.53
C PHE A 224 8.81 -16.76 -22.80
N LEU A 225 7.73 -16.24 -23.38
CA LEU A 225 7.53 -14.80 -23.60
C LEU A 225 6.57 -14.25 -22.56
N ILE A 226 6.78 -13.01 -22.14
CA ILE A 226 5.88 -12.21 -21.33
C ILE A 226 5.61 -10.88 -22.02
N HIS A 227 4.45 -10.29 -21.74
CA HIS A 227 3.99 -9.10 -22.42
C HIS A 227 3.84 -7.92 -21.44
N THR A 228 3.70 -6.75 -22.02
CA THR A 228 3.50 -5.49 -21.30
C THR A 228 2.36 -5.59 -20.28
N GLY A 229 2.56 -5.01 -19.10
CA GLY A 229 1.58 -5.02 -18.01
C GLY A 229 1.59 -6.29 -17.13
N SER A 230 2.43 -7.30 -17.46
CA SER A 230 2.57 -8.48 -16.61
C SER A 230 3.28 -8.12 -15.31
N LYS A 231 2.69 -8.50 -14.16
CA LYS A 231 3.31 -8.37 -12.83
C LYS A 231 4.23 -9.56 -12.57
N VAL A 232 5.42 -9.28 -12.06
CA VAL A 232 6.44 -10.27 -11.73
C VAL A 232 6.97 -10.05 -10.32
N GLU A 233 7.38 -11.13 -9.66
CA GLU A 233 8.12 -11.11 -8.41
C GLU A 233 9.62 -11.12 -8.71
N ILE A 234 10.38 -10.23 -8.11
CA ILE A 234 11.84 -10.16 -8.21
C ILE A 234 12.42 -11.15 -7.21
N LEU A 235 13.16 -12.15 -7.70
CA LEU A 235 13.82 -13.14 -6.86
C LEU A 235 15.29 -12.81 -6.59
N ASP A 236 15.96 -12.22 -7.58
CA ASP A 236 17.39 -11.86 -7.50
C ASP A 236 17.67 -10.67 -8.43
N ASP A 237 18.14 -9.56 -7.86
CA ASP A 237 18.54 -8.33 -8.54
C ASP A 237 20.00 -7.96 -8.28
N THR A 238 20.82 -8.93 -7.84
CA THR A 238 22.24 -8.70 -7.52
C THR A 238 23.07 -8.36 -8.74
N MET A 239 22.61 -8.67 -9.95
CA MET A 239 23.26 -8.36 -11.21
C MET A 239 22.73 -7.04 -11.80
N SER A 240 23.61 -6.17 -12.30
CA SER A 240 23.22 -4.87 -12.86
C SER A 240 22.32 -4.99 -14.10
N ASP A 241 22.57 -5.97 -14.95
CA ASP A 241 21.97 -6.08 -16.28
C ASP A 241 20.85 -7.11 -16.36
N TRP A 242 20.82 -8.06 -15.43
CA TRP A 242 19.88 -9.17 -15.42
C TRP A 242 19.22 -9.33 -14.06
N THR A 243 17.91 -9.54 -14.07
CA THR A 243 17.10 -9.80 -12.89
C THR A 243 16.39 -11.14 -13.01
N LYS A 244 16.47 -11.95 -11.96
CA LYS A 244 15.69 -13.19 -11.87
C LYS A 244 14.29 -12.86 -11.41
N ILE A 245 13.31 -13.28 -12.21
CA ILE A 245 11.90 -13.03 -11.94
C ILE A 245 11.12 -14.34 -11.79
N LYS A 246 9.98 -14.22 -11.14
CA LYS A 246 8.97 -15.26 -11.05
C LYS A 246 7.60 -14.70 -11.40
N LEU A 247 6.87 -15.40 -12.23
CA LEU A 247 5.48 -15.12 -12.56
C LEU A 247 4.56 -15.63 -11.44
N GLU A 248 3.37 -15.06 -11.33
CA GLU A 248 2.34 -15.52 -10.39
C GLU A 248 1.97 -17.01 -10.57
N GLU A 249 2.14 -17.55 -11.80
CA GLU A 249 1.97 -18.98 -12.11
C GLU A 249 3.12 -19.88 -11.60
N GLY A 250 4.17 -19.29 -11.02
CA GLY A 250 5.33 -20.01 -10.49
C GLY A 250 6.46 -20.28 -11.48
N LYS A 251 6.34 -19.86 -12.75
CA LYS A 251 7.44 -19.94 -13.74
C LYS A 251 8.53 -18.92 -13.39
N GLU A 252 9.79 -19.34 -13.47
CA GLU A 252 10.94 -18.50 -13.16
C GLU A 252 11.88 -18.39 -14.37
N GLY A 253 12.64 -17.30 -14.41
CA GLY A 253 13.71 -17.10 -15.38
C GLY A 253 14.34 -15.72 -15.26
N TRP A 254 15.21 -15.37 -16.22
CA TRP A 254 15.99 -14.17 -16.24
C TRP A 254 15.51 -13.21 -17.32
N VAL A 255 15.40 -11.94 -16.97
CA VAL A 255 15.10 -10.83 -17.89
C VAL A 255 16.13 -9.73 -17.74
N GLN A 256 16.28 -8.87 -18.74
CA GLN A 256 17.10 -7.66 -18.62
C GLN A 256 16.44 -6.69 -17.62
N THR A 257 17.23 -6.08 -16.76
CA THR A 257 16.71 -5.21 -15.68
C THR A 257 15.93 -4.01 -16.23
N GLY A 258 16.32 -3.44 -17.38
CA GLY A 258 15.67 -2.27 -17.99
C GLY A 258 14.30 -2.52 -18.66
N VAL A 259 13.76 -3.75 -18.63
CA VAL A 259 12.47 -4.07 -19.28
C VAL A 259 11.28 -3.93 -18.34
N MET A 260 11.52 -3.68 -17.06
CA MET A 260 10.50 -3.61 -16.01
C MET A 260 10.71 -2.40 -15.11
N GLU A 261 9.64 -2.03 -14.38
CA GLU A 261 9.67 -0.98 -13.38
C GLU A 261 9.11 -1.50 -12.04
N VAL A 262 9.83 -1.20 -10.94
CA VAL A 262 9.47 -1.65 -9.59
C VAL A 262 8.24 -0.90 -9.09
N ILE A 263 7.35 -1.64 -8.44
CA ILE A 263 6.10 -1.11 -7.85
C ILE A 263 6.39 -0.30 -6.60
#